data_4adbffce529a90d0edc5ea36ddc9254a
#
_entry.id   4adbffce529a90d0edc5ea36ddc9254a
#
_cell.length_a   1.000
_cell.length_b   1.000
_cell.length_c   1.000
_cell.angle_alpha   90.00
_cell.angle_beta   90.00
_cell.angle_gamma   90.00
#
_symmetry.space_group_name_H-M   'P 1'
#
loop_
_entity.id
_entity.type
_entity.pdbx_description
1 polymer ?
#
loop_
_entity_poly.entity_id
_entity_poly.type
_entity_poly.pdbx_seq_one_letter_code
_entity_poly.pdbx_strand_id
1 'polypeptide(L)'
;MSDEIRQEHAKRLLEDKLFQSSIEGLKTQLMHEWAATDQHDVDSREQIWLEIKLVDRLVSHLQSILDEGQITKLTSKLGKF
;
A
#
# COMPACT_ATOMS: atom_id res chain seq x y z
N MET A 1 11.21 -15.31 10.34
CA MET A 1 11.45 -15.13 8.91
C MET A 1 12.58 -14.11 8.73
N SER A 2 13.55 -14.42 7.86
CA SER A 2 14.64 -13.48 7.61
C SER A 2 14.13 -12.24 6.86
N ASP A 3 14.82 -11.13 7.00
CA ASP A 3 14.45 -9.90 6.32
C ASP A 3 14.46 -10.07 4.79
N GLU A 4 15.39 -10.85 4.27
CA GLU A 4 15.48 -11.11 2.83
C GLU A 4 14.27 -11.87 2.31
N ILE A 5 13.78 -12.86 3.06
CA ILE A 5 12.57 -13.61 2.69
C ILE A 5 11.36 -12.69 2.75
N ARG A 6 11.26 -11.87 3.77
CA ARG A 6 10.18 -10.91 3.93
C ARG A 6 10.14 -9.91 2.79
N GLN A 7 11.30 -9.39 2.39
CA GLN A 7 11.43 -8.45 1.27
C GLN A 7 11.04 -9.11 -0.04
N GLU A 8 11.44 -10.36 -0.26
CA GLU A 8 11.08 -11.09 -1.46
C GLU A 8 9.57 -11.31 -1.55
N HIS A 9 8.94 -11.63 -0.43
CA HIS A 9 7.49 -11.79 -0.38
C HIS A 9 6.77 -10.47 -0.67
N ALA A 10 7.25 -9.37 -0.09
CA ALA A 10 6.69 -8.04 -0.36
C ALA A 10 6.79 -7.69 -1.83
N LYS A 11 7.94 -7.97 -2.44
CA LYS A 11 8.16 -7.71 -3.86
C LYS A 11 7.18 -8.51 -4.72
N ARG A 12 7.06 -9.82 -4.45
CA ARG A 12 6.14 -10.68 -5.20
C ARG A 12 4.69 -10.22 -5.08
N LEU A 13 4.30 -9.82 -3.88
CA LEU A 13 2.94 -9.35 -3.65
C LEU A 13 2.68 -8.04 -4.41
N LEU A 14 3.60 -7.10 -4.35
CA LEU A 14 3.46 -5.83 -5.07
C LEU A 14 3.47 -6.00 -6.58
N GLU A 15 4.14 -7.02 -7.10
CA GLU A 15 4.19 -7.32 -8.52
C GLU A 15 3.04 -8.23 -8.99
N ASP A 16 2.30 -8.81 -8.07
CA ASP A 16 1.19 -9.70 -8.39
C ASP A 16 0.05 -8.93 -9.03
N LYS A 17 -0.38 -9.38 -10.21
CA LYS A 17 -1.41 -8.69 -10.99
C LYS A 17 -2.77 -8.73 -10.32
N LEU A 18 -3.10 -9.83 -9.65
CA LEU A 18 -4.37 -9.92 -8.94
C LEU A 18 -4.37 -8.97 -7.74
N PHE A 19 -3.27 -8.89 -7.01
CA PHE A 19 -3.13 -7.96 -5.91
C PHE A 19 -3.28 -6.51 -6.39
N GLN A 20 -2.57 -6.14 -7.46
CA GLN A 20 -2.65 -4.79 -8.03
C GLN A 20 -4.06 -4.45 -8.48
N SER A 21 -4.71 -5.34 -9.21
CA SER A 21 -6.06 -5.08 -9.70
C SER A 21 -7.08 -5.06 -8.56
N SER A 22 -6.85 -5.84 -7.51
CA SER A 22 -7.72 -5.83 -6.33
C SER A 22 -7.62 -4.51 -5.58
N ILE A 23 -6.42 -3.98 -5.41
CA ILE A 23 -6.20 -2.68 -4.78
C ILE A 23 -6.87 -1.57 -5.59
N GLU A 24 -6.64 -1.55 -6.90
CA GLU A 24 -7.23 -0.54 -7.78
C GLU A 24 -8.76 -0.66 -7.82
N GLY A 25 -9.27 -1.88 -7.90
CA GLY A 25 -10.72 -2.13 -7.92
C GLY A 25 -11.39 -1.68 -6.63
N LEU A 26 -10.76 -1.97 -5.50
CA LEU A 26 -11.29 -1.56 -4.20
C LEU A 26 -11.30 -0.03 -4.06
N LYS A 27 -10.23 0.64 -4.47
CA LYS A 27 -10.17 2.10 -4.44
C LYS A 27 -11.23 2.71 -5.34
N THR A 28 -11.41 2.17 -6.54
CA THR A 28 -12.44 2.62 -7.47
C THR A 28 -13.83 2.45 -6.86
N GLN A 29 -14.09 1.31 -6.25
CA GLN A 29 -15.36 1.05 -5.57
C GLN A 29 -15.61 2.05 -4.45
N LEU A 30 -14.61 2.31 -3.62
CA LEU A 30 -14.73 3.27 -2.52
C LEU A 30 -14.98 4.69 -3.05
N MET A 31 -14.34 5.08 -4.14
CA MET A 31 -14.57 6.38 -4.76
C MET A 31 -15.99 6.51 -5.32
N HIS A 32 -16.52 5.42 -5.90
CA HIS A 32 -17.92 5.40 -6.35
C HIS A 32 -18.87 5.52 -5.17
N GLU A 33 -18.61 4.82 -4.06
CA GLU A 33 -19.41 4.92 -2.87
C GLU A 33 -19.38 6.34 -2.29
N TRP A 34 -18.19 6.96 -2.28
CA TRP A 34 -18.04 8.35 -1.84
C TRP A 34 -18.87 9.29 -2.70
N ALA A 35 -18.81 9.13 -4.02
CA ALA A 35 -19.55 9.96 -4.97
C ALA A 35 -21.07 9.78 -4.83
N ALA A 36 -21.52 8.61 -4.36
CA ALA A 36 -22.92 8.32 -4.15
C ALA A 36 -23.47 8.84 -2.81
N THR A 37 -22.60 9.29 -1.90
CA THR A 37 -23.05 9.86 -0.63
C THR A 37 -23.68 11.23 -0.86
N ASP A 38 -24.62 11.60 0.03
CA ASP A 38 -25.13 12.96 0.04
C ASP A 38 -24.02 13.93 0.41
N GLN A 39 -23.96 15.08 -0.26
CA GLN A 39 -22.91 16.07 0.00
C GLN A 39 -22.89 16.59 1.44
N HIS A 40 -24.03 16.47 2.14
CA HIS A 40 -24.16 16.90 3.54
C HIS A 40 -23.87 15.77 4.53
N ASP A 41 -23.70 14.53 4.05
CA ASP A 41 -23.40 13.39 4.90
C ASP A 41 -21.90 13.32 5.16
N VAL A 42 -21.41 14.23 5.99
CA VAL A 42 -20.00 14.41 6.27
C VAL A 42 -19.39 13.15 6.89
N ASP A 43 -20.10 12.51 7.80
CA ASP A 43 -19.59 11.34 8.51
C ASP A 43 -19.34 10.17 7.58
N SER A 44 -20.30 9.85 6.70
CA SER A 44 -20.11 8.77 5.74
C SER A 44 -18.98 9.06 4.75
N ARG A 45 -18.91 10.30 4.27
CA ARG A 45 -17.88 10.71 3.34
C ARG A 45 -16.49 10.63 3.97
N GLU A 46 -16.36 11.07 5.21
CA GLU A 46 -15.11 11.00 5.95
C GLU A 46 -14.67 9.55 6.18
N GLN A 47 -15.61 8.68 6.54
CA GLN A 47 -15.32 7.27 6.77
C GLN A 47 -14.77 6.61 5.50
N ILE A 48 -15.42 6.83 4.36
CA ILE A 48 -14.98 6.27 3.09
C ILE A 48 -13.60 6.82 2.71
N TRP A 49 -13.37 8.11 2.93
CA TRP A 49 -12.08 8.73 2.67
C TRP A 49 -10.97 8.08 3.50
N LEU A 50 -11.24 7.81 4.79
CA LEU A 50 -10.32 7.12 5.66
C LEU A 50 -10.03 5.70 5.19
N GLU A 51 -11.03 5.00 4.66
CA GLU A 51 -10.86 3.66 4.09
C GLU A 51 -9.93 3.70 2.88
N ILE A 52 -10.09 4.68 2.00
CA ILE A 52 -9.20 4.87 0.85
C ILE A 52 -7.76 5.11 1.34
N LYS A 53 -7.60 5.95 2.35
CA LYS A 53 -6.28 6.23 2.93
C LYS A 53 -5.66 4.98 3.56
N LEU A 54 -6.48 4.13 4.16
CA LEU A 54 -6.00 2.87 4.74
C LEU A 54 -5.49 1.91 3.67
N VAL A 55 -6.19 1.82 2.53
CA VAL A 55 -5.74 1.01 1.40
C VAL A 55 -4.39 1.51 0.90
N ASP A 56 -4.23 2.82 0.72
CA ASP A 56 -2.96 3.42 0.31
C ASP A 56 -1.86 3.14 1.35
N ARG A 57 -2.21 3.19 2.61
CA ARG A 57 -1.27 2.93 3.69
C ARG A 57 -0.76 1.49 3.69
N LEU A 58 -1.64 0.53 3.37
CA LEU A 58 -1.23 -0.87 3.24
C LEU A 58 -0.18 -1.03 2.13
N VAL A 59 -0.45 -0.46 0.97
CA VAL A 59 0.50 -0.53 -0.16
C VAL A 59 1.81 0.15 0.21
N SER A 60 1.74 1.32 0.83
CA SER A 60 2.94 2.04 1.28
C SER A 60 3.74 1.25 2.30
N HIS A 61 3.05 0.54 3.19
CA HIS A 61 3.72 -0.30 4.18
C HIS A 61 4.52 -1.44 3.51
N LEU A 62 3.91 -2.10 2.52
CA LEU A 62 4.59 -3.14 1.76
C LEU A 62 5.79 -2.58 1.00
N GLN A 63 5.61 -1.40 0.41
CA GLN A 63 6.70 -0.72 -0.29
C GLN A 63 7.85 -0.35 0.66
N SER A 64 7.53 0.04 1.89
CA SER A 64 8.56 0.38 2.88
C SER A 64 9.40 -0.83 3.29
N ILE A 65 8.79 -2.01 3.34
CA ILE A 65 9.53 -3.25 3.59
C ILE A 65 10.57 -3.48 2.50
N LEU A 66 10.17 -3.27 1.25
CA LEU A 66 11.05 -3.42 0.10
C LEU A 66 12.16 -2.37 0.11
N ASP A 67 11.81 -1.11 0.39
CA ASP A 67 12.76 0.00 0.43
C ASP A 67 13.80 -0.17 1.54
N GLU A 68 13.40 -0.65 2.69
CA GLU A 68 14.32 -0.95 3.79
C GLU A 68 15.38 -1.95 3.34
N GLY A 69 14.96 -2.98 2.60
CA GLY A 69 15.88 -3.97 2.06
C GLY A 69 16.88 -3.36 1.09
N GLN A 70 16.41 -2.49 0.22
CA GLN A 70 17.26 -1.83 -0.74
C GLN A 70 18.28 -0.89 -0.07
N ILE A 71 17.84 -0.16 0.94
CA ILE A 71 18.73 0.73 1.70
C ILE A 71 19.80 -0.07 2.42
N THR A 72 19.43 -1.17 3.05
CA THR A 72 20.38 -2.05 3.74
C THR A 72 21.42 -2.61 2.77
N LYS A 73 20.99 -3.06 1.60
CA LYS A 73 21.90 -3.57 0.57
C LYS A 73 22.86 -2.50 0.09
N LEU A 74 22.34 -1.29 -0.13
CA LEU A 74 23.15 -0.17 -0.58
C LEU A 74 24.21 0.20 0.44
N THR A 75 23.82 0.28 1.72
CA THR A 75 24.75 0.59 2.82
C THR A 75 25.87 -0.45 2.90
N SER A 76 25.51 -1.72 2.82
CA SER A 76 26.50 -2.81 2.83
C SER A 76 27.45 -2.73 1.64
N LYS A 77 26.93 -2.40 0.46
CA LYS A 77 27.70 -2.30 -0.76
C LYS A 77 28.67 -1.13 -0.75
N LEU A 78 28.26 0.00 -0.19
CA LEU A 78 29.07 1.20 -0.12
C LEU A 78 30.16 1.12 0.96
N GLY A 79 30.09 0.10 1.81
CA GLY A 79 31.05 -0.06 2.87
C GLY A 79 30.53 0.53 4.17
N LYS A 80 31.42 0.96 5.00
CA LYS A 80 31.07 1.38 6.34
C LYS A 80 31.02 2.90 6.47
N PHE A 81 29.99 3.33 7.06
CA PHE A 81 29.81 4.73 7.43
C PHE A 81 29.46 4.82 8.89
#